data_42c62beaad6ea1ee0346fd4834eaae7b
#
_entry.id   42c62beaad6ea1ee0346fd4834eaae7b
#
_cell.length_a   1.000
_cell.length_b   1.000
_cell.length_c   1.000
_cell.angle_alpha   90.00
_cell.angle_beta   90.00
_cell.angle_gamma   90.00
#
_symmetry.space_group_name_H-M   'P 1'
#
loop_
_entity.id
_entity.type
_entity.pdbx_description
1 polymer ?
#
loop_
_entity_poly.entity_id
_entity_poly.type
_entity_poly.pdbx_seq_one_letter_code
_entity_poly.pdbx_strand_id
1 'polypeptide(L)'
;RYEQYVFFPKVLETFCRVVVEAKLAGCKIITNPKLLGVASEEWFVNGDREDIIAKMSESKNNTIKIIEQALLNKKASDHSPQTTVILNSYRRPYNLKKQIKAIREQTIPPKEIWLWINDHEDNRNFDHTKLDVDKIFHNNHNWKFYGRFAAALLADTKYVAIFDDDTIPGQKWFENCYKHMEIRPSILGSAGVILNSAGSYVDHERVGWPSKNKEFRRVDLVGHAWFFERDWLQYLWKEKPHT
;
A
#
# COMPACT_ATOMS: atom_id res chain seq x y z
N ARG A 1 -18.60 7.70 46.51
CA ARG A 1 -17.20 7.92 46.11
C ARG A 1 -16.49 6.58 46.22
N TYR A 2 -15.86 6.09 45.13
CA TYR A 2 -15.14 4.83 45.17
C TYR A 2 -13.72 5.08 45.67
N GLU A 3 -13.23 4.22 46.59
CA GLU A 3 -11.88 4.33 47.17
C GLU A 3 -10.85 3.58 46.35
N GLN A 4 -11.27 2.57 45.58
CA GLN A 4 -10.41 1.68 44.83
C GLN A 4 -10.96 1.47 43.44
N TYR A 5 -10.06 1.35 42.47
CA TYR A 5 -10.33 0.94 41.09
C TYR A 5 -9.46 -0.28 40.75
N VAL A 6 -10.10 -1.38 40.40
CA VAL A 6 -9.44 -2.65 40.06
C VAL A 6 -9.53 -2.89 38.58
N PHE A 7 -8.36 -3.06 37.93
CA PHE A 7 -8.28 -3.34 36.50
C PHE A 7 -7.13 -4.32 36.23
N PHE A 8 -7.44 -5.50 35.71
CA PHE A 8 -6.48 -6.50 35.27
C PHE A 8 -6.65 -6.77 33.78
N PRO A 9 -5.80 -6.19 32.92
CA PRO A 9 -5.85 -6.46 31.48
C PRO A 9 -5.49 -7.92 31.20
N LYS A 10 -6.14 -8.53 30.20
CA LYS A 10 -5.86 -9.92 29.78
C LYS A 10 -4.68 -10.00 28.81
N VAL A 11 -4.33 -8.90 28.18
CA VAL A 11 -3.23 -8.74 27.21
C VAL A 11 -2.42 -7.50 27.58
N LEU A 12 -1.21 -7.37 27.03
CA LEU A 12 -0.39 -6.18 27.22
C LEU A 12 -1.15 -4.94 26.73
N GLU A 13 -1.35 -3.98 27.63
CA GLU A 13 -1.94 -2.68 27.36
C GLU A 13 -0.94 -1.58 27.75
N THR A 14 -0.59 -0.72 26.83
CA THR A 14 0.43 0.31 27.07
C THR A 14 -0.10 1.47 27.90
N PHE A 15 -1.37 1.86 27.67
CA PHE A 15 -2.00 2.99 28.34
C PHE A 15 -3.51 2.81 28.43
N CYS A 16 -4.03 2.70 29.65
CA CYS A 16 -5.48 2.63 29.90
C CYS A 16 -5.98 3.98 30.43
N ARG A 17 -6.68 4.74 29.60
CA ARG A 17 -7.22 6.05 29.97
C ARG A 17 -8.07 6.01 31.24
N VAL A 18 -8.95 5.01 31.37
CA VAL A 18 -9.87 4.87 32.52
C VAL A 18 -9.11 4.67 33.83
N VAL A 19 -7.98 3.94 33.82
CA VAL A 19 -7.12 3.75 35.00
C VAL A 19 -6.50 5.09 35.43
N VAL A 20 -6.04 5.92 34.46
CA VAL A 20 -5.49 7.25 34.76
C VAL A 20 -6.56 8.18 35.29
N GLU A 21 -7.75 8.18 34.71
CA GLU A 21 -8.90 8.97 35.19
C GLU A 21 -9.34 8.58 36.59
N ALA A 22 -9.35 7.27 36.91
CA ALA A 22 -9.65 6.76 38.27
C ALA A 22 -8.61 7.26 39.28
N LYS A 23 -7.31 7.25 38.92
CA LYS A 23 -6.26 7.79 39.80
C LYS A 23 -6.43 9.30 40.02
N LEU A 24 -6.71 10.06 38.96
CA LEU A 24 -7.01 11.50 39.04
C LEU A 24 -8.25 11.81 39.88
N ALA A 25 -9.21 10.88 39.93
CA ALA A 25 -10.38 10.95 40.82
C ALA A 25 -10.07 10.57 42.29
N GLY A 26 -8.82 10.19 42.58
CA GLY A 26 -8.35 9.85 43.92
C GLY A 26 -8.55 8.38 44.29
N CYS A 27 -8.84 7.50 43.35
CA CYS A 27 -8.93 6.07 43.62
C CYS A 27 -7.55 5.42 43.77
N LYS A 28 -7.42 4.48 44.72
CA LYS A 28 -6.28 3.56 44.75
C LYS A 28 -6.38 2.59 43.58
N ILE A 29 -5.36 2.50 42.77
CA ILE A 29 -5.33 1.62 41.61
C ILE A 29 -4.78 0.25 42.02
N ILE A 30 -5.48 -0.82 41.65
CA ILE A 30 -5.07 -2.22 41.84
C ILE A 30 -5.02 -2.84 40.43
N THR A 31 -3.81 -3.17 39.97
CA THR A 31 -3.59 -3.70 38.61
C THR A 31 -2.33 -4.57 38.54
N ASN A 32 -2.11 -5.22 37.42
CA ASN A 32 -0.84 -5.90 37.12
C ASN A 32 0.09 -4.96 36.31
N PRO A 33 1.15 -4.41 36.92
CA PRO A 33 2.06 -3.48 36.24
C PRO A 33 2.85 -4.13 35.09
N LYS A 34 2.92 -5.47 35.06
CA LYS A 34 3.56 -6.18 33.93
C LYS A 34 2.70 -6.21 32.65
N LEU A 35 1.40 -6.02 32.79
CA LEU A 35 0.45 -6.04 31.71
C LEU A 35 -0.13 -4.66 31.38
N LEU A 36 0.03 -3.70 32.27
CA LEU A 36 -0.40 -2.31 32.08
C LEU A 36 0.81 -1.38 32.14
N GLY A 37 1.29 -0.92 30.98
CA GLY A 37 2.52 -0.14 30.85
C GLY A 37 2.52 1.13 31.72
N VAL A 38 1.44 1.91 31.73
CA VAL A 38 1.33 3.13 32.54
C VAL A 38 1.52 2.86 34.05
N ALA A 39 1.15 1.68 34.52
CA ALA A 39 1.26 1.31 35.94
C ALA A 39 2.70 0.98 36.40
N SER A 40 3.67 0.92 35.45
CA SER A 40 5.10 0.81 35.75
C SER A 40 5.81 2.17 35.66
N GLU A 41 5.13 3.21 35.24
CA GLU A 41 5.72 4.56 35.11
C GLU A 41 5.77 5.28 36.47
N GLU A 42 6.93 5.81 36.82
CA GLU A 42 7.18 6.45 38.11
C GLU A 42 6.24 7.64 38.35
N TRP A 43 6.01 8.45 37.34
CA TRP A 43 5.07 9.60 37.42
C TRP A 43 3.62 9.17 37.68
N PHE A 44 3.25 7.95 37.28
CA PHE A 44 1.93 7.41 37.56
C PHE A 44 1.84 6.75 38.92
N VAL A 45 2.90 6.03 39.34
CA VAL A 45 2.92 5.32 40.61
C VAL A 45 3.04 6.30 41.79
N ASN A 46 4.01 7.20 41.73
CA ASN A 46 4.41 8.07 42.85
C ASN A 46 3.95 9.54 42.68
N GLY A 47 3.59 9.95 41.47
CA GLY A 47 3.15 11.31 41.18
C GLY A 47 1.81 11.66 41.80
N ASP A 48 1.67 12.94 42.14
CA ASP A 48 0.39 13.52 42.58
C ASP A 48 -0.51 13.84 41.36
N ARG A 49 -1.66 14.47 41.63
CA ARG A 49 -2.64 14.83 40.63
C ARG A 49 -2.05 15.80 39.59
N GLU A 50 -1.23 16.74 40.02
CA GLU A 50 -0.66 17.80 39.21
C GLU A 50 0.45 17.23 38.31
N ASP A 51 1.29 16.35 38.83
CA ASP A 51 2.30 15.59 38.08
C ASP A 51 1.67 14.76 36.95
N ILE A 52 0.57 14.08 37.23
CA ILE A 52 -0.13 13.25 36.24
C ILE A 52 -0.71 14.13 35.13
N ILE A 53 -1.35 15.27 35.47
CA ILE A 53 -1.93 16.20 34.50
C ILE A 53 -0.81 16.84 33.65
N ALA A 54 0.29 17.25 34.27
CA ALA A 54 1.44 17.82 33.56
C ALA A 54 2.03 16.82 32.56
N LYS A 55 2.21 15.56 32.98
CA LYS A 55 2.75 14.51 32.12
C LYS A 55 1.83 14.13 30.97
N MET A 56 0.52 14.09 31.19
CA MET A 56 -0.46 13.89 30.14
C MET A 56 -0.46 15.03 29.11
N SER A 57 -0.34 16.27 29.58
CA SER A 57 -0.26 17.44 28.69
C SER A 57 1.04 17.48 27.89
N GLU A 58 2.16 17.14 28.52
CA GLU A 58 3.46 16.99 27.86
C GLU A 58 3.43 15.88 26.80
N SER A 59 2.89 14.73 27.14
CA SER A 59 2.75 13.59 26.21
C SER A 59 1.93 13.96 24.97
N LYS A 60 0.82 14.69 25.15
CA LYS A 60 0.02 15.22 24.03
C LYS A 60 0.86 16.11 23.12
N ASN A 61 1.57 17.07 23.69
CA ASN A 61 2.39 18.01 22.93
C ASN A 61 3.56 17.32 22.23
N ASN A 62 4.20 16.34 22.88
CA ASN A 62 5.25 15.54 22.28
C ASN A 62 4.73 14.65 21.14
N THR A 63 3.55 14.06 21.29
CA THR A 63 2.91 13.28 20.21
C THR A 63 2.63 14.16 19.01
N ILE A 64 2.10 15.37 19.21
CA ILE A 64 1.85 16.34 18.11
C ILE A 64 3.17 16.68 17.42
N LYS A 65 4.23 17.02 18.18
CA LYS A 65 5.56 17.32 17.63
C LYS A 65 6.15 16.14 16.84
N ILE A 66 6.05 14.92 17.36
CA ILE A 66 6.51 13.72 16.65
C ILE A 66 5.74 13.53 15.33
N ILE A 67 4.42 13.71 15.34
CA ILE A 67 3.61 13.63 14.13
C ILE A 67 3.98 14.73 13.14
N GLU A 68 4.11 15.98 13.60
CA GLU A 68 4.54 17.11 12.76
C GLU A 68 5.92 16.86 12.15
N GLN A 69 6.88 16.39 12.96
CA GLN A 69 8.22 16.07 12.51
C GLN A 69 8.24 14.90 11.52
N ALA A 70 7.44 13.85 11.75
CA ALA A 70 7.27 12.75 10.82
C ALA A 70 6.64 13.21 9.49
N LEU A 71 5.66 14.10 9.54
CA LEU A 71 5.04 14.70 8.34
C LEU A 71 6.01 15.62 7.60
N LEU A 72 6.83 16.42 8.32
CA LEU A 72 7.86 17.25 7.72
C LEU A 72 8.99 16.41 7.11
N ASN A 73 9.44 15.38 7.80
CA ASN A 73 10.44 14.44 7.29
C ASN A 73 9.90 13.67 6.07
N LYS A 74 8.63 13.29 6.06
CA LYS A 74 7.97 12.68 4.90
C LYS A 74 7.91 13.66 3.71
N LYS A 75 7.70 14.96 3.95
CA LYS A 75 7.76 15.98 2.89
C LYS A 75 9.20 16.28 2.43
N ALA A 76 10.19 16.16 3.29
CA ALA A 76 11.58 16.45 2.95
C ALA A 76 12.33 15.25 2.34
N SER A 77 11.91 14.02 2.62
CA SER A 77 12.61 12.80 2.17
C SER A 77 12.15 12.23 0.85
N ASP A 78 11.11 12.77 0.23
CA ASP A 78 10.50 12.10 -0.94
C ASP A 78 10.14 13.06 -2.07
N HIS A 79 11.16 13.56 -2.76
CA HIS A 79 10.99 14.21 -4.06
C HIS A 79 10.99 13.21 -5.22
N SER A 80 11.26 11.93 -4.99
CA SER A 80 11.11 10.90 -6.03
C SER A 80 9.77 10.18 -5.89
N PRO A 81 8.94 10.20 -6.91
CA PRO A 81 7.71 9.42 -6.92
C PRO A 81 8.03 7.94 -6.70
N GLN A 82 7.50 7.35 -5.64
CA GLN A 82 7.75 5.95 -5.32
C GLN A 82 6.61 5.08 -5.82
N THR A 83 6.97 4.04 -6.55
CA THR A 83 6.02 3.07 -7.11
C THR A 83 6.40 1.66 -6.67
N THR A 84 5.41 0.89 -6.24
CA THR A 84 5.51 -0.56 -6.16
C THR A 84 4.97 -1.16 -7.46
N VAL A 85 5.79 -1.97 -8.11
CA VAL A 85 5.39 -2.72 -9.31
C VAL A 85 4.91 -4.10 -8.91
N ILE A 86 3.77 -4.52 -9.46
CA ILE A 86 3.26 -5.87 -9.32
C ILE A 86 3.25 -6.55 -10.68
N LEU A 87 4.07 -7.58 -10.81
CA LEU A 87 4.10 -8.45 -11.98
C LEU A 87 3.18 -9.62 -11.75
N ASN A 88 2.51 -10.05 -12.81
CA ASN A 88 1.68 -11.23 -12.79
C ASN A 88 2.37 -12.36 -13.56
N SER A 89 2.43 -13.56 -13.01
CA SER A 89 2.84 -14.76 -13.73
C SER A 89 1.69 -15.75 -13.81
N TYR A 90 1.31 -16.14 -15.04
CA TYR A 90 0.30 -17.16 -15.25
C TYR A 90 0.77 -18.24 -16.25
N ARG A 91 1.00 -17.90 -17.52
CA ARG A 91 1.39 -18.84 -18.58
C ARG A 91 2.73 -18.52 -19.24
N ARG A 92 3.34 -17.39 -18.92
CA ARG A 92 4.53 -16.87 -19.62
C ARG A 92 5.65 -16.49 -18.66
N PRO A 93 6.05 -17.39 -17.73
CA PRO A 93 7.09 -17.07 -16.74
C PRO A 93 8.44 -16.73 -17.38
N TYR A 94 8.70 -17.20 -18.59
CA TYR A 94 9.92 -16.93 -19.35
C TYR A 94 10.06 -15.45 -19.78
N ASN A 95 8.97 -14.69 -19.84
CA ASN A 95 9.02 -13.27 -20.13
C ASN A 95 9.50 -12.42 -18.94
N LEU A 96 9.34 -12.91 -17.70
CA LEU A 96 9.60 -12.19 -16.48
C LEU A 96 11.00 -11.58 -16.42
N LYS A 97 12.04 -12.33 -16.83
CA LYS A 97 13.42 -11.80 -16.83
C LYS A 97 13.57 -10.54 -17.68
N LYS A 98 12.97 -10.52 -18.88
CA LYS A 98 13.01 -9.36 -19.78
C LYS A 98 12.19 -8.20 -19.21
N GLN A 99 11.05 -8.50 -18.62
CA GLN A 99 10.15 -7.53 -18.04
C GLN A 99 10.78 -6.85 -16.82
N ILE A 100 11.33 -7.65 -15.88
CA ILE A 100 12.04 -7.16 -14.68
C ILE A 100 13.22 -6.26 -15.09
N LYS A 101 14.04 -6.71 -16.04
CA LYS A 101 15.15 -5.90 -16.55
C LYS A 101 14.67 -4.55 -17.07
N ALA A 102 13.64 -4.52 -17.93
CA ALA A 102 13.11 -3.29 -18.50
C ALA A 102 12.52 -2.35 -17.42
N ILE A 103 12.01 -2.90 -16.31
CA ILE A 103 11.47 -2.14 -15.19
C ILE A 103 12.59 -1.60 -14.30
N ARG A 104 13.65 -2.37 -14.03
CA ARG A 104 14.83 -1.89 -13.27
C ARG A 104 15.60 -0.81 -14.04
N GLU A 105 15.62 -0.88 -15.37
CA GLU A 105 16.33 0.06 -16.26
C GLU A 105 15.50 1.30 -16.65
N GLN A 106 14.38 1.57 -15.98
CA GLN A 106 13.61 2.79 -16.18
C GLN A 106 14.42 4.04 -15.79
N THR A 107 14.16 5.17 -16.45
CA THR A 107 14.76 6.48 -16.07
C THR A 107 14.44 6.87 -14.62
N ILE A 108 13.28 6.46 -14.13
CA ILE A 108 12.87 6.56 -12.72
C ILE A 108 12.45 5.14 -12.30
N PRO A 109 13.35 4.35 -11.68
CA PRO A 109 13.05 2.98 -11.30
C PRO A 109 12.05 2.92 -10.14
N PRO A 110 11.24 1.85 -10.03
CA PRO A 110 10.33 1.68 -8.92
C PRO A 110 11.09 1.41 -7.61
N LYS A 111 10.42 1.62 -6.48
CA LYS A 111 10.93 1.28 -5.14
C LYS A 111 11.05 -0.23 -4.97
N GLU A 112 10.01 -0.97 -5.35
CA GLU A 112 9.94 -2.42 -5.22
C GLU A 112 9.29 -3.05 -6.46
N ILE A 113 9.69 -4.29 -6.76
CA ILE A 113 9.05 -5.16 -7.75
C ILE A 113 8.56 -6.41 -7.02
N TRP A 114 7.26 -6.64 -7.05
CA TRP A 114 6.61 -7.80 -6.46
C TRP A 114 6.10 -8.74 -7.55
N LEU A 115 6.17 -10.03 -7.32
CA LEU A 115 5.70 -11.04 -8.25
C LEU A 115 4.51 -11.79 -7.66
N TRP A 116 3.37 -11.72 -8.33
CA TRP A 116 2.19 -12.51 -8.05
C TRP A 116 2.14 -13.72 -8.99
N ILE A 117 2.23 -14.93 -8.45
CA ILE A 117 2.21 -16.17 -9.20
C ILE A 117 0.85 -16.83 -9.05
N ASN A 118 0.09 -16.92 -10.15
CA ASN A 118 -1.12 -17.73 -10.22
C ASN A 118 -0.78 -19.21 -10.48
N ASP A 119 -1.62 -20.11 -9.96
CA ASP A 119 -1.42 -21.54 -10.21
C ASP A 119 -1.63 -21.87 -11.68
N HIS A 120 -0.58 -22.42 -12.29
CA HIS A 120 -0.55 -22.97 -13.64
C HIS A 120 0.66 -23.91 -13.78
N GLU A 121 0.56 -24.93 -14.65
CA GLU A 121 1.63 -25.90 -14.87
C GLU A 121 2.95 -25.25 -15.31
N ASP A 122 2.91 -24.24 -16.18
CA ASP A 122 4.11 -23.51 -16.63
C ASP A 122 4.84 -22.82 -15.46
N ASN A 123 4.11 -22.34 -14.45
CA ASN A 123 4.69 -21.75 -13.27
C ASN A 123 5.27 -22.77 -12.30
N ARG A 124 4.68 -23.96 -12.18
CA ARG A 124 5.17 -25.04 -11.29
C ARG A 124 6.57 -25.52 -11.69
N ASN A 125 6.89 -25.46 -12.98
CA ASN A 125 8.16 -25.91 -13.54
C ASN A 125 9.19 -24.77 -13.69
N PHE A 126 8.86 -23.54 -13.32
CA PHE A 126 9.73 -22.38 -13.44
C PHE A 126 10.31 -21.97 -12.09
N ASP A 127 11.62 -21.78 -12.03
CA ASP A 127 12.32 -21.35 -10.82
C ASP A 127 12.23 -19.80 -10.67
N HIS A 128 11.22 -19.35 -9.94
CA HIS A 128 10.99 -17.93 -9.68
C HIS A 128 11.98 -17.34 -8.66
N THR A 129 12.69 -18.17 -7.87
CA THR A 129 13.62 -17.69 -6.83
C THR A 129 14.86 -16.99 -7.40
N LYS A 130 15.15 -17.23 -8.70
CA LYS A 130 16.28 -16.61 -9.43
C LYS A 130 15.92 -15.27 -10.09
N LEU A 131 14.72 -14.74 -9.84
CA LEU A 131 14.28 -13.46 -10.39
C LEU A 131 14.69 -12.32 -9.44
N ASP A 132 15.09 -11.19 -10.02
CA ASP A 132 15.42 -9.97 -9.27
C ASP A 132 14.14 -9.21 -8.88
N VAL A 133 13.40 -9.79 -7.93
CA VAL A 133 12.17 -9.22 -7.36
C VAL A 133 12.28 -9.12 -5.84
N ASP A 134 11.62 -8.14 -5.26
CA ASP A 134 11.71 -7.86 -3.83
C ASP A 134 10.76 -8.75 -3.00
N LYS A 135 9.63 -9.17 -3.56
CA LYS A 135 8.66 -10.06 -2.91
C LYS A 135 8.02 -11.03 -3.91
N ILE A 136 7.73 -12.24 -3.45
CA ILE A 136 7.05 -13.28 -4.25
C ILE A 136 5.83 -13.78 -3.48
N PHE A 137 4.68 -13.76 -4.14
CA PHE A 137 3.42 -14.31 -3.65
C PHE A 137 3.09 -15.57 -4.42
N HIS A 138 3.30 -16.73 -3.80
CA HIS A 138 2.93 -18.03 -4.37
C HIS A 138 1.49 -18.37 -4.05
N ASN A 139 0.72 -18.67 -5.07
CA ASN A 139 -0.68 -19.08 -4.91
C ASN A 139 -0.89 -20.50 -5.46
N ASN A 140 -1.71 -21.26 -4.76
CA ASN A 140 -2.17 -22.60 -5.16
C ASN A 140 -3.52 -22.54 -5.90
N HIS A 141 -3.92 -21.36 -6.34
CA HIS A 141 -5.16 -21.11 -7.09
C HIS A 141 -4.92 -20.00 -8.12
N ASN A 142 -5.66 -20.07 -9.23
CA ASN A 142 -5.65 -19.00 -10.22
C ASN A 142 -6.71 -17.94 -9.87
N TRP A 143 -6.29 -16.87 -9.22
CA TRP A 143 -7.13 -15.71 -8.87
C TRP A 143 -7.43 -14.81 -10.07
N LYS A 144 -7.10 -15.25 -11.28
CA LYS A 144 -7.27 -14.46 -12.50
C LYS A 144 -6.58 -13.09 -12.36
N PHE A 145 -7.29 -12.01 -12.68
CA PHE A 145 -6.72 -10.65 -12.56
C PHE A 145 -6.86 -10.04 -11.15
N TYR A 146 -7.72 -10.57 -10.28
CA TYR A 146 -7.97 -10.00 -8.95
C TYR A 146 -6.76 -10.06 -8.03
N GLY A 147 -6.01 -11.16 -8.04
CA GLY A 147 -4.93 -11.39 -7.08
C GLY A 147 -3.84 -10.32 -7.11
N ARG A 148 -3.41 -9.89 -8.28
CA ARG A 148 -2.41 -8.83 -8.43
C ARG A 148 -2.89 -7.47 -7.88
N PHE A 149 -4.19 -7.16 -7.97
CA PHE A 149 -4.77 -5.97 -7.36
C PHE A 149 -4.92 -6.14 -5.83
N ALA A 150 -5.14 -7.36 -5.33
CA ALA A 150 -5.16 -7.63 -3.91
C ALA A 150 -3.75 -7.46 -3.30
N ALA A 151 -2.69 -7.95 -3.96
CA ALA A 151 -1.32 -7.70 -3.54
C ALA A 151 -1.01 -6.21 -3.47
N ALA A 152 -1.55 -5.41 -4.38
CA ALA A 152 -1.34 -3.97 -4.42
C ALA A 152 -1.85 -3.22 -3.17
N LEU A 153 -2.84 -3.77 -2.44
CA LEU A 153 -3.31 -3.19 -1.17
C LEU A 153 -2.22 -3.16 -0.09
N LEU A 154 -1.25 -4.07 -0.17
CA LEU A 154 -0.14 -4.18 0.78
C LEU A 154 1.01 -3.20 0.50
N ALA A 155 0.98 -2.50 -0.63
CA ALA A 155 2.03 -1.53 -0.97
C ALA A 155 1.96 -0.31 -0.04
N ASP A 156 3.12 0.20 0.37
CA ASP A 156 3.25 1.42 1.17
C ASP A 156 3.62 2.66 0.32
N THR A 157 3.74 2.48 -0.99
CA THR A 157 4.04 3.55 -1.95
C THR A 157 2.78 4.28 -2.39
N LYS A 158 2.94 5.55 -2.78
CA LYS A 158 1.84 6.38 -3.31
C LYS A 158 1.24 5.79 -4.57
N TYR A 159 2.09 5.30 -5.46
CA TYR A 159 1.68 4.73 -6.75
C TYR A 159 1.89 3.23 -6.81
N VAL A 160 1.05 2.58 -7.57
CA VAL A 160 1.17 1.18 -7.93
C VAL A 160 1.17 1.05 -9.45
N ALA A 161 2.03 0.19 -9.96
CA ALA A 161 2.01 -0.22 -11.37
C ALA A 161 1.79 -1.74 -11.46
N ILE A 162 0.84 -2.17 -12.28
CA ILE A 162 0.55 -3.58 -12.51
C ILE A 162 0.79 -3.87 -13.99
N PHE A 163 1.50 -4.96 -14.28
CA PHE A 163 1.78 -5.37 -15.65
C PHE A 163 1.27 -6.77 -15.94
N ASP A 164 0.71 -6.95 -17.14
CA ASP A 164 0.45 -8.29 -17.68
C ASP A 164 1.76 -9.00 -18.01
N ASP A 165 1.75 -10.33 -18.04
CA ASP A 165 2.94 -11.19 -18.22
C ASP A 165 3.57 -11.12 -19.63
N ASP A 166 2.98 -10.33 -20.52
CA ASP A 166 3.46 -10.08 -21.89
C ASP A 166 3.78 -8.60 -22.17
N THR A 167 3.72 -7.73 -21.16
CA THR A 167 3.93 -6.30 -21.33
C THR A 167 5.30 -5.87 -20.85
N ILE A 168 6.14 -5.39 -21.74
CA ILE A 168 7.47 -4.86 -21.43
C ILE A 168 7.43 -3.33 -21.63
N PRO A 169 7.58 -2.52 -20.56
CA PRO A 169 7.52 -1.07 -20.66
C PRO A 169 8.74 -0.49 -21.39
N GLY A 170 8.53 0.61 -22.10
CA GLY A 170 9.63 1.41 -22.62
C GLY A 170 10.37 2.15 -21.50
N GLN A 171 11.63 2.52 -21.71
CA GLN A 171 12.55 3.06 -20.71
C GLN A 171 12.03 4.29 -19.94
N LYS A 172 11.18 5.11 -20.53
CA LYS A 172 10.61 6.33 -19.91
C LYS A 172 9.16 6.16 -19.46
N TRP A 173 8.69 4.93 -19.32
CA TRP A 173 7.28 4.70 -19.04
C TRP A 173 6.84 5.31 -17.71
N PHE A 174 7.58 5.06 -16.61
CA PHE A 174 7.28 5.65 -15.29
C PHE A 174 7.45 7.18 -15.29
N GLU A 175 8.53 7.70 -15.89
CA GLU A 175 8.73 9.14 -16.01
C GLU A 175 7.52 9.84 -16.66
N ASN A 176 7.00 9.25 -17.74
CA ASN A 176 5.83 9.77 -18.41
C ASN A 176 4.56 9.65 -17.56
N CYS A 177 4.39 8.53 -16.85
CA CYS A 177 3.26 8.36 -15.93
C CYS A 177 3.28 9.42 -14.83
N TYR A 178 4.42 9.65 -14.20
CA TYR A 178 4.54 10.68 -13.15
C TYR A 178 4.21 12.08 -13.66
N LYS A 179 4.79 12.47 -14.78
CA LYS A 179 4.49 13.78 -15.43
C LYS A 179 2.99 13.96 -15.70
N HIS A 180 2.33 12.89 -16.16
CA HIS A 180 0.90 12.98 -16.41
C HIS A 180 0.08 13.06 -15.12
N MET A 181 0.45 12.30 -14.09
CA MET A 181 -0.22 12.32 -12.79
C MET A 181 -0.15 13.68 -12.10
N GLU A 182 0.92 14.46 -12.31
CA GLU A 182 1.04 15.83 -11.80
C GLU A 182 0.04 16.79 -12.47
N ILE A 183 -0.21 16.59 -13.77
CA ILE A 183 -1.10 17.44 -14.56
C ILE A 183 -2.57 17.01 -14.36
N ARG A 184 -2.81 15.72 -14.45
CA ARG A 184 -4.15 15.13 -14.41
C ARG A 184 -4.13 13.72 -13.83
N PRO A 185 -4.42 13.55 -12.54
CA PRO A 185 -4.53 12.23 -11.93
C PRO A 185 -5.51 11.33 -12.69
N SER A 186 -5.03 10.17 -13.13
CA SER A 186 -5.78 9.23 -13.99
C SER A 186 -5.25 7.80 -13.83
N ILE A 187 -6.05 6.80 -14.17
CA ILE A 187 -5.54 5.45 -14.37
C ILE A 187 -4.86 5.43 -15.75
N LEU A 188 -3.55 5.19 -15.77
CA LEU A 188 -2.75 5.19 -16.97
C LEU A 188 -2.40 3.77 -17.39
N GLY A 189 -2.23 3.54 -18.70
CA GLY A 189 -1.82 2.24 -19.22
C GLY A 189 -1.08 2.33 -20.54
N SER A 190 -0.63 1.18 -21.04
CA SER A 190 0.11 1.08 -22.31
C SER A 190 -0.79 0.82 -23.51
N ALA A 191 -2.01 0.36 -23.29
CA ALA A 191 -3.05 0.19 -24.29
C ALA A 191 -4.39 0.64 -23.76
N GLY A 192 -5.28 1.05 -24.63
CA GLY A 192 -6.63 1.46 -24.28
C GLY A 192 -7.63 1.15 -25.39
N VAL A 193 -8.89 1.27 -25.03
CA VAL A 193 -10.02 1.05 -25.91
C VAL A 193 -10.99 2.21 -25.78
N ILE A 194 -11.42 2.75 -26.91
CA ILE A 194 -12.51 3.72 -27.02
C ILE A 194 -13.70 2.97 -27.63
N LEU A 195 -14.80 2.91 -26.91
CA LEU A 195 -16.01 2.21 -27.35
C LEU A 195 -16.78 3.10 -28.34
N ASN A 196 -17.08 2.57 -29.52
CA ASN A 196 -17.86 3.29 -30.52
C ASN A 196 -19.35 3.32 -30.21
N SER A 197 -19.82 2.33 -29.42
CA SER A 197 -21.21 2.24 -28.99
C SER A 197 -21.35 1.77 -27.54
N ALA A 198 -22.33 2.28 -26.83
CA ALA A 198 -22.61 1.87 -25.45
C ALA A 198 -23.02 0.39 -25.43
N GLY A 199 -22.34 -0.40 -24.59
CA GLY A 199 -22.67 -1.83 -24.33
C GLY A 199 -22.04 -2.83 -25.28
N SER A 200 -21.21 -2.40 -26.28
CA SER A 200 -20.52 -3.32 -27.18
C SER A 200 -18.99 -3.19 -27.04
N TYR A 201 -18.36 -4.25 -26.54
CA TYR A 201 -16.88 -4.34 -26.56
C TYR A 201 -16.33 -4.76 -27.93
N VAL A 202 -17.18 -5.24 -28.85
CA VAL A 202 -16.73 -5.74 -30.17
C VAL A 202 -16.41 -4.59 -31.12
N ASP A 203 -17.18 -3.50 -31.03
CA ASP A 203 -17.00 -2.31 -31.87
C ASP A 203 -16.22 -1.23 -31.09
N HIS A 204 -14.92 -1.17 -31.30
CA HIS A 204 -14.05 -0.23 -30.60
C HIS A 204 -12.82 0.20 -31.41
N GLU A 205 -12.30 1.37 -31.09
CA GLU A 205 -10.97 1.84 -31.50
C GLU A 205 -9.92 1.39 -30.48
N ARG A 206 -8.82 0.80 -30.94
CA ARG A 206 -7.65 0.49 -30.09
C ARG A 206 -6.67 1.65 -30.10
N VAL A 207 -6.15 2.00 -28.92
CA VAL A 207 -5.20 3.09 -28.70
C VAL A 207 -3.97 2.53 -27.98
N GLY A 208 -2.77 2.95 -28.40
CA GLY A 208 -1.53 2.51 -27.78
C GLY A 208 -0.98 1.22 -28.40
N TRP A 209 -0.35 0.38 -27.58
CA TRP A 209 0.31 -0.83 -28.07
C TRP A 209 -0.60 -1.70 -28.96
N PRO A 210 -0.11 -2.21 -30.11
CA PRO A 210 1.27 -2.15 -30.62
C PRO A 210 1.64 -0.82 -31.32
N SER A 211 0.72 0.09 -31.51
CA SER A 211 0.97 1.40 -32.12
C SER A 211 1.62 2.36 -31.10
N LYS A 212 2.44 3.29 -31.60
CA LYS A 212 3.04 4.33 -30.76
C LYS A 212 2.13 5.54 -30.69
N ASN A 213 1.72 5.94 -29.50
CA ASN A 213 1.07 7.23 -29.29
C ASN A 213 2.12 8.31 -29.04
N LYS A 214 1.95 9.48 -29.66
CA LYS A 214 2.75 10.67 -29.39
C LYS A 214 2.29 11.41 -28.14
N GLU A 215 1.02 11.25 -27.77
CA GLU A 215 0.35 11.98 -26.70
C GLU A 215 -0.52 11.03 -25.86
N PHE A 216 -0.84 11.45 -24.65
CA PHE A 216 -1.84 10.77 -23.83
C PHE A 216 -3.22 10.92 -24.46
N ARG A 217 -3.94 9.83 -24.55
CA ARG A 217 -5.31 9.81 -25.04
C ARG A 217 -6.25 9.28 -23.95
N ARG A 218 -7.38 9.96 -23.80
CA ARG A 218 -8.48 9.46 -22.96
C ARG A 218 -9.12 8.27 -23.66
N VAL A 219 -9.33 7.20 -22.89
CA VAL A 219 -9.93 5.94 -23.34
C VAL A 219 -11.00 5.50 -22.34
N ASP A 220 -11.89 4.61 -22.74
CA ASP A 220 -12.92 4.06 -21.86
C ASP A 220 -12.39 2.90 -21.02
N LEU A 221 -11.48 2.10 -21.58
CA LEU A 221 -10.85 0.98 -20.90
C LEU A 221 -9.33 1.04 -21.05
N VAL A 222 -8.63 0.74 -19.98
CA VAL A 222 -7.15 0.66 -19.94
C VAL A 222 -6.74 -0.80 -19.82
N GLY A 223 -5.68 -1.20 -20.55
CA GLY A 223 -5.20 -2.57 -20.56
C GLY A 223 -3.69 -2.70 -20.63
N HIS A 224 -3.20 -3.94 -20.51
CA HIS A 224 -1.81 -4.41 -20.57
C HIS A 224 -0.91 -3.92 -19.43
N ALA A 225 -1.07 -2.70 -18.98
CA ALA A 225 -0.45 -2.13 -17.80
C ALA A 225 -1.39 -1.12 -17.17
N TRP A 226 -1.28 -0.97 -15.85
CA TRP A 226 -2.06 0.00 -15.07
C TRP A 226 -1.11 0.74 -14.13
N PHE A 227 -1.15 2.07 -14.15
CA PHE A 227 -0.44 2.93 -13.21
C PHE A 227 -1.46 3.87 -12.57
N PHE A 228 -1.51 3.89 -11.24
CA PHE A 228 -2.53 4.66 -10.50
C PHE A 228 -2.11 4.90 -9.05
N GLU A 229 -2.79 5.78 -8.34
CA GLU A 229 -2.61 5.95 -6.90
C GLU A 229 -3.16 4.73 -6.14
N ARG A 230 -2.34 4.15 -5.24
CA ARG A 230 -2.73 2.98 -4.45
C ARG A 230 -4.09 3.12 -3.78
N ASP A 231 -4.40 4.32 -3.26
CA ASP A 231 -5.63 4.56 -2.51
C ASP A 231 -6.90 4.43 -3.37
N TRP A 232 -6.76 4.44 -4.71
CA TRP A 232 -7.89 4.20 -5.62
C TRP A 232 -8.34 2.74 -5.65
N LEU A 233 -7.56 1.82 -5.10
CA LEU A 233 -7.98 0.43 -4.91
C LEU A 233 -9.25 0.32 -4.06
N GLN A 234 -9.54 1.28 -3.19
CA GLN A 234 -10.80 1.34 -2.45
C GLN A 234 -12.03 1.30 -3.37
N TYR A 235 -11.94 1.84 -4.58
CA TYR A 235 -13.06 1.82 -5.52
C TYR A 235 -13.25 0.46 -6.17
N LEU A 236 -12.16 -0.24 -6.48
CA LEU A 236 -12.20 -1.62 -7.01
C LEU A 236 -12.81 -2.60 -6.02
N TRP A 237 -12.49 -2.45 -4.72
CA TRP A 237 -12.90 -3.38 -3.67
C TRP A 237 -14.22 -3.04 -2.99
N LYS A 238 -14.95 -2.03 -3.47
CA LYS A 238 -16.32 -1.76 -3.01
C LYS A 238 -17.30 -2.85 -3.41
N GLU A 239 -17.05 -3.49 -4.54
CA GLU A 239 -17.89 -4.56 -5.06
C GLU A 239 -17.22 -5.92 -4.82
N LYS A 240 -18.04 -6.92 -4.49
CA LYS A 240 -17.56 -8.29 -4.34
C LYS A 240 -17.15 -8.83 -5.72
N PRO A 241 -15.92 -9.34 -5.90
CA PRO A 241 -15.49 -9.94 -7.16
C PRO A 241 -16.39 -11.13 -7.51
N HIS A 242 -16.83 -11.19 -8.75
CA HIS A 242 -17.45 -12.38 -9.31
C HIS A 242 -16.33 -13.35 -9.72
N THR A 243 -16.12 -14.38 -8.94
CA THR A 243 -15.13 -15.45 -9.18
C THR A 243 -15.71 -16.58 -9.97
#